data_1c9ccdfb11757a6b28592ba8f61726d2
#
_entry.id   1c9ccdfb11757a6b28592ba8f61726d2
#
_cell.length_a   1.000
_cell.length_b   1.000
_cell.length_c   1.000
_cell.angle_alpha   90.00
_cell.angle_beta   90.00
_cell.angle_gamma   90.00
#
_symmetry.space_group_name_H-M   'P 1'
#
loop_
_entity.id
_entity.type
_entity.pdbx_description
1 polymer ?
#
loop_
_entity_poly.entity_id
_entity_poly.type
_entity_poly.pdbx_seq_one_letter_code
_entity_poly.pdbx_strand_id
1 'polypeptide(L)'
;MERLTKDLPGDLAVLIDLDWAAGTGHALTGSPDWLHQAPLDALIRSHMRAHPLLRHYARTGDRTPLTMDDVAGGDWWGSEAYRAGREAIGIDRQIALPLNSLPGQIRGVIMSRDGTGYSGRDLEYAGLARSLLDTVEAHEKVLFSLPALADPAEFRITLREMAVLKLLSEGLTAYAIGRRLNIKEATVNKHKENLYRKLGVHDRVMALRRARSLDLLPADRADPSDA
;
A
#
# COMPACT_ATOMS: atom_id res chain seq x y z
N MET A 1 -1.72 -10.34 -0.71
CA MET A 1 -2.39 -10.34 -2.02
C MET A 1 -2.44 -11.76 -2.62
N GLU A 2 -1.32 -12.45 -2.78
CA GLU A 2 -1.26 -13.82 -3.35
C GLU A 2 -2.17 -14.87 -2.66
N ARG A 3 -2.37 -14.79 -1.34
CA ARG A 3 -3.31 -15.66 -0.63
C ARG A 3 -4.77 -15.30 -0.88
N LEU A 4 -5.09 -14.03 -1.02
CA LEU A 4 -6.46 -13.59 -1.32
C LEU A 4 -6.94 -14.12 -2.68
N THR A 5 -6.08 -14.13 -3.70
CA THR A 5 -6.42 -14.66 -5.02
C THR A 5 -6.55 -16.18 -5.06
N LYS A 6 -5.96 -16.88 -4.08
CA LYS A 6 -6.06 -18.34 -3.99
C LYS A 6 -7.36 -18.80 -3.31
N ASP A 7 -7.81 -18.07 -2.32
CA ASP A 7 -8.95 -18.45 -1.47
C ASP A 7 -10.25 -17.76 -1.93
N LEU A 8 -10.16 -16.55 -2.48
CA LEU A 8 -11.23 -15.89 -3.22
C LEU A 8 -10.91 -16.01 -4.71
N PRO A 9 -11.67 -16.80 -5.50
CA PRO A 9 -11.34 -17.04 -6.89
C PRO A 9 -11.35 -15.74 -7.70
N GLY A 10 -10.17 -15.30 -8.12
CA GLY A 10 -9.96 -14.07 -8.88
C GLY A 10 -8.63 -14.12 -9.63
N ASP A 11 -8.64 -13.61 -10.86
CA ASP A 11 -7.47 -13.57 -11.73
C ASP A 11 -6.58 -12.36 -11.41
N LEU A 12 -7.18 -11.35 -10.77
CA LEU A 12 -6.53 -10.09 -10.45
C LEU A 12 -7.03 -9.53 -9.13
N ALA A 13 -6.10 -9.04 -8.29
CA ALA A 13 -6.39 -8.27 -7.10
C ALA A 13 -5.68 -6.91 -7.16
N VAL A 14 -6.44 -5.83 -7.00
CA VAL A 14 -5.96 -4.45 -7.04
C VAL A 14 -6.30 -3.76 -5.73
N LEU A 15 -5.29 -3.30 -5.00
CA LEU A 15 -5.49 -2.36 -3.89
C LEU A 15 -5.61 -0.96 -4.48
N ILE A 16 -6.71 -0.30 -4.19
CA ILE A 16 -6.97 1.09 -4.61
C ILE A 16 -6.92 2.04 -3.42
N ASP A 17 -6.41 3.23 -3.66
CA ASP A 17 -6.44 4.36 -2.75
C ASP A 17 -6.75 5.62 -3.56
N LEU A 18 -7.97 6.15 -3.44
CA LEU A 18 -8.51 7.16 -4.32
C LEU A 18 -9.03 8.35 -3.51
N ASP A 19 -8.66 9.55 -3.94
CA ASP A 19 -9.35 10.79 -3.55
C ASP A 19 -10.49 11.04 -4.56
N TRP A 20 -11.73 10.80 -4.09
CA TRP A 20 -12.90 10.93 -4.94
C TRP A 20 -13.16 12.38 -5.35
N ALA A 21 -12.90 13.34 -4.46
CA ALA A 21 -13.13 14.76 -4.73
C ALA A 21 -12.14 15.30 -5.75
N ALA A 22 -10.85 15.03 -5.54
CA ALA A 22 -9.77 15.41 -6.45
C ALA A 22 -9.81 14.64 -7.79
N GLY A 23 -10.41 13.45 -7.83
CA GLY A 23 -10.40 12.58 -9.00
C GLY A 23 -9.02 11.96 -9.25
N THR A 24 -8.24 11.76 -8.19
CA THR A 24 -6.88 11.22 -8.24
C THR A 24 -6.76 9.97 -7.38
N GLY A 25 -5.70 9.20 -7.57
CA GLY A 25 -5.43 8.04 -6.74
C GLY A 25 -4.44 7.07 -7.37
N HIS A 26 -4.19 6.00 -6.64
CA HIS A 26 -3.22 4.98 -6.99
C HIS A 26 -3.85 3.60 -6.96
N ALA A 27 -3.35 2.72 -7.83
CA ALA A 27 -3.66 1.31 -7.84
C ALA A 27 -2.37 0.50 -7.67
N LEU A 28 -2.39 -0.45 -6.74
CA LEU A 28 -1.29 -1.38 -6.52
C LEU A 28 -1.78 -2.79 -6.82
N THR A 29 -1.08 -3.50 -7.66
CA THR A 29 -1.41 -4.88 -7.99
C THR A 29 -0.36 -5.83 -7.42
N GLY A 30 -0.83 -6.99 -6.93
CA GLY A 30 0.04 -8.11 -6.57
C GLY A 30 0.12 -9.17 -7.68
N SER A 31 -0.25 -8.81 -8.88
CA SER A 31 -0.50 -9.73 -10.01
C SER A 31 0.66 -9.85 -10.99
N PRO A 32 0.55 -10.80 -11.95
CA PRO A 32 1.64 -11.17 -12.83
C PRO A 32 2.20 -10.01 -13.67
N ASP A 33 3.43 -10.17 -14.12
CA ASP A 33 4.27 -9.15 -14.79
C ASP A 33 3.60 -8.40 -15.94
N TRP A 34 2.63 -9.02 -16.64
CA TRP A 34 1.94 -8.38 -17.75
C TRP A 34 1.04 -7.20 -17.31
N LEU A 35 0.58 -7.18 -16.06
CA LEU A 35 -0.29 -6.14 -15.55
C LEU A 35 0.47 -4.87 -15.12
N HIS A 36 1.75 -5.00 -14.81
CA HIS A 36 2.61 -3.84 -14.53
C HIS A 36 2.78 -2.93 -15.76
N GLN A 37 2.44 -3.43 -16.94
CA GLN A 37 2.47 -2.68 -18.20
C GLN A 37 1.13 -2.00 -18.52
N ALA A 38 0.04 -2.35 -17.81
CA ALA A 38 -1.26 -1.74 -18.02
C ALA A 38 -1.30 -0.34 -17.39
N PRO A 39 -1.85 0.67 -18.07
CA PRO A 39 -1.98 2.03 -17.54
C PRO A 39 -3.13 2.12 -16.55
N LEU A 40 -3.09 1.33 -15.46
CA LEU A 40 -4.15 1.28 -14.43
C LEU A 40 -4.46 2.66 -13.84
N ASP A 41 -3.43 3.44 -13.56
CA ASP A 41 -3.61 4.80 -13.04
C ASP A 41 -4.31 5.71 -14.07
N ALA A 42 -4.04 5.53 -15.36
CA ALA A 42 -4.72 6.26 -16.41
C ALA A 42 -6.19 5.83 -16.53
N LEU A 43 -6.46 4.52 -16.48
CA LEU A 43 -7.81 3.95 -16.49
C LEU A 43 -8.63 4.46 -15.29
N ILE A 44 -8.04 4.44 -14.09
CA ILE A 44 -8.67 4.97 -12.87
C ILE A 44 -9.01 6.46 -13.06
N ARG A 45 -8.06 7.30 -13.43
CA ARG A 45 -8.29 8.74 -13.61
C ARG A 45 -9.39 9.03 -14.62
N SER A 46 -9.45 8.28 -15.71
CA SER A 46 -10.42 8.53 -16.79
C SER A 46 -11.82 8.03 -16.46
N HIS A 47 -11.93 6.90 -15.74
CA HIS A 47 -13.21 6.19 -15.62
C HIS A 47 -13.69 5.94 -14.19
N MET A 48 -12.93 6.32 -13.14
CA MET A 48 -13.31 6.05 -11.74
C MET A 48 -14.71 6.55 -11.39
N ARG A 49 -15.11 7.73 -11.89
CA ARG A 49 -16.42 8.33 -11.61
C ARG A 49 -17.58 7.60 -12.27
N ALA A 50 -17.34 6.90 -13.36
CA ALA A 50 -18.32 6.07 -14.05
C ALA A 50 -18.42 4.67 -13.44
N HIS A 51 -17.42 4.22 -12.69
CA HIS A 51 -17.33 2.86 -12.15
C HIS A 51 -18.37 2.62 -11.03
N PRO A 52 -19.32 1.68 -11.17
CA PRO A 52 -20.46 1.53 -10.25
C PRO A 52 -20.06 1.29 -8.80
N LEU A 53 -19.14 0.36 -8.53
CA LEU A 53 -18.65 0.07 -7.17
C LEU A 53 -18.02 1.30 -6.51
N LEU A 54 -17.13 2.01 -7.22
CA LEU A 54 -16.47 3.19 -6.68
C LEU A 54 -17.48 4.32 -6.41
N ARG A 55 -18.41 4.53 -7.33
CA ARG A 55 -19.48 5.52 -7.16
C ARG A 55 -20.39 5.18 -5.99
N HIS A 56 -20.71 3.89 -5.79
CA HIS A 56 -21.52 3.44 -4.66
C HIS A 56 -20.83 3.81 -3.34
N TYR A 57 -19.59 3.38 -3.15
CA TYR A 57 -18.86 3.63 -1.91
C TYR A 57 -18.57 5.11 -1.65
N ALA A 58 -18.29 5.89 -2.70
CA ALA A 58 -18.11 7.34 -2.57
C ALA A 58 -19.37 8.06 -2.08
N ARG A 59 -20.55 7.56 -2.45
CA ARG A 59 -21.84 8.20 -2.11
C ARG A 59 -22.41 7.74 -0.78
N THR A 60 -22.22 6.48 -0.44
CA THR A 60 -22.86 5.85 0.73
C THR A 60 -21.94 5.77 1.94
N GLY A 61 -20.63 5.69 1.72
CA GLY A 61 -19.67 5.34 2.77
C GLY A 61 -19.87 3.90 3.28
N ASP A 62 -20.63 3.07 2.56
CA ASP A 62 -20.88 1.67 2.92
C ASP A 62 -19.57 0.90 2.96
N ARG A 63 -19.50 -0.07 3.83
CA ARG A 63 -18.33 -0.92 4.02
C ARG A 63 -18.62 -2.40 3.80
N THR A 64 -19.81 -2.71 3.30
CA THR A 64 -20.20 -4.06 2.93
C THR A 64 -19.50 -4.46 1.63
N PRO A 65 -18.85 -5.62 1.54
CA PRO A 65 -18.38 -6.15 0.26
C PRO A 65 -19.56 -6.31 -0.71
N LEU A 66 -19.37 -5.81 -1.92
CA LEU A 66 -20.38 -5.84 -2.99
C LEU A 66 -19.74 -6.31 -4.28
N THR A 67 -20.55 -6.96 -5.10
CA THR A 67 -20.18 -7.33 -6.47
C THR A 67 -20.56 -6.23 -7.45
N MET A 68 -20.01 -6.29 -8.66
CA MET A 68 -20.45 -5.40 -9.74
C MET A 68 -21.94 -5.60 -10.04
N ASP A 69 -22.42 -6.85 -9.97
CA ASP A 69 -23.83 -7.20 -10.26
C ASP A 69 -24.80 -6.58 -9.24
N ASP A 70 -24.37 -6.29 -8.01
CA ASP A 70 -25.21 -5.67 -6.97
C ASP A 70 -25.47 -4.17 -7.23
N VAL A 71 -24.55 -3.49 -7.94
CA VAL A 71 -24.57 -2.03 -8.07
C VAL A 71 -24.60 -1.50 -9.50
N ALA A 72 -24.28 -2.34 -10.49
CA ALA A 72 -24.29 -1.96 -11.88
C ALA A 72 -25.71 -1.93 -12.44
N GLY A 73 -26.10 -0.80 -13.02
CA GLY A 73 -27.29 -0.73 -13.86
C GLY A 73 -27.05 -1.38 -15.23
N GLY A 74 -28.13 -1.64 -15.97
CA GLY A 74 -28.06 -2.27 -17.31
C GLY A 74 -27.15 -1.51 -18.28
N ASP A 75 -27.10 -0.19 -18.16
CA ASP A 75 -26.29 0.67 -19.03
C ASP A 75 -24.78 0.51 -18.83
N TRP A 76 -24.36 -0.05 -17.67
CA TRP A 76 -22.94 -0.25 -17.39
C TRP A 76 -22.25 -1.17 -18.38
N TRP A 77 -22.86 -2.31 -18.69
CA TRP A 77 -22.28 -3.35 -19.53
C TRP A 77 -22.07 -2.93 -21.01
N GLY A 78 -22.72 -1.85 -21.43
CA GLY A 78 -22.53 -1.22 -22.73
C GLY A 78 -21.68 0.05 -22.70
N SER A 79 -21.23 0.48 -21.52
CA SER A 79 -20.55 1.77 -21.36
C SER A 79 -19.11 1.77 -21.91
N GLU A 80 -18.61 2.97 -22.21
CA GLU A 80 -17.20 3.17 -22.59
C GLU A 80 -16.27 2.75 -21.47
N ALA A 81 -16.59 3.10 -20.22
CA ALA A 81 -15.78 2.76 -19.06
C ALA A 81 -15.66 1.24 -18.86
N TYR A 82 -16.72 0.48 -19.08
CA TYR A 82 -16.69 -0.99 -19.03
C TYR A 82 -15.80 -1.55 -20.14
N ARG A 83 -15.97 -1.07 -21.38
CA ARG A 83 -15.14 -1.52 -22.50
C ARG A 83 -13.66 -1.22 -22.31
N ALA A 84 -13.33 0.00 -21.87
CA ALA A 84 -11.97 0.40 -21.58
C ALA A 84 -11.33 -0.47 -20.46
N GLY A 85 -12.09 -0.75 -19.39
CA GLY A 85 -11.64 -1.65 -18.33
C GLY A 85 -11.40 -3.06 -18.83
N ARG A 86 -12.33 -3.61 -19.60
CA ARG A 86 -12.20 -4.96 -20.18
C ARG A 86 -11.03 -5.07 -21.16
N GLU A 87 -10.80 -4.07 -21.97
CA GLU A 87 -9.68 -4.03 -22.91
C GLU A 87 -8.33 -3.94 -22.16
N ALA A 88 -8.25 -3.12 -21.09
CA ALA A 88 -7.02 -2.92 -20.34
C ALA A 88 -6.61 -4.11 -19.48
N ILE A 89 -7.58 -4.82 -18.87
CA ILE A 89 -7.31 -5.87 -17.86
C ILE A 89 -7.96 -7.22 -18.18
N GLY A 90 -8.70 -7.33 -19.29
CA GLY A 90 -9.28 -8.59 -19.77
C GLY A 90 -10.38 -9.21 -18.89
N ILE A 91 -10.90 -8.48 -17.90
CA ILE A 91 -11.74 -9.03 -16.83
C ILE A 91 -13.05 -8.25 -16.72
N ASP A 92 -14.16 -8.95 -16.44
CA ASP A 92 -15.49 -8.34 -16.44
C ASP A 92 -16.25 -8.46 -15.11
N ARG A 93 -15.92 -9.43 -14.26
CA ARG A 93 -16.59 -9.64 -12.97
C ARG A 93 -15.74 -9.11 -11.82
N GLN A 94 -16.33 -8.34 -10.95
CA GLN A 94 -15.62 -7.70 -9.84
C GLN A 94 -16.37 -7.84 -8.53
N ILE A 95 -15.61 -8.00 -7.45
CA ILE A 95 -16.03 -7.88 -6.06
C ILE A 95 -15.11 -6.88 -5.36
N ALA A 96 -15.68 -5.97 -4.60
CA ALA A 96 -14.92 -4.99 -3.83
C ALA A 96 -14.97 -5.29 -2.34
N LEU A 97 -13.83 -5.15 -1.69
CA LEU A 97 -13.63 -5.21 -0.25
C LEU A 97 -13.24 -3.80 0.23
N PRO A 98 -14.21 -2.96 0.61
CA PRO A 98 -13.90 -1.61 1.07
C PRO A 98 -13.17 -1.65 2.43
N LEU A 99 -12.07 -0.92 2.55
CA LEU A 99 -11.30 -0.76 3.77
C LEU A 99 -11.61 0.57 4.45
N ASN A 100 -11.04 0.78 5.64
CA ASN A 100 -11.17 2.06 6.34
C ASN A 100 -10.57 3.18 5.52
N SER A 101 -11.35 4.25 5.31
CA SER A 101 -10.93 5.45 4.61
C SER A 101 -11.47 6.71 5.29
N LEU A 102 -10.87 7.85 4.99
CA LEU A 102 -11.38 9.15 5.41
C LEU A 102 -12.57 9.56 4.52
N PRO A 103 -13.45 10.46 4.99
CA PRO A 103 -14.50 11.01 4.16
C PRO A 103 -13.93 11.58 2.85
N GLY A 104 -14.54 11.20 1.73
CA GLY A 104 -14.08 11.61 0.39
C GLY A 104 -12.97 10.75 -0.19
N GLN A 105 -12.44 9.80 0.57
CA GLN A 105 -11.48 8.81 0.09
C GLN A 105 -12.17 7.45 -0.08
N ILE A 106 -11.68 6.66 -1.05
CA ILE A 106 -12.09 5.27 -1.27
C ILE A 106 -10.82 4.43 -1.21
N ARG A 107 -10.74 3.57 -0.21
CA ARG A 107 -9.67 2.60 -0.10
C ARG A 107 -10.25 1.20 -0.03
N GLY A 108 -9.66 0.27 -0.74
CA GLY A 108 -10.15 -1.10 -0.77
C GLY A 108 -9.41 -2.00 -1.72
N VAL A 109 -9.76 -3.26 -1.68
CA VAL A 109 -9.29 -4.25 -2.64
C VAL A 109 -10.42 -4.56 -3.63
N ILE A 110 -10.14 -4.44 -4.91
CA ILE A 110 -11.01 -4.94 -5.97
C ILE A 110 -10.39 -6.24 -6.49
N MET A 111 -11.15 -7.31 -6.37
CA MET A 111 -10.81 -8.58 -6.99
C MET A 111 -11.63 -8.75 -8.25
N SER A 112 -11.00 -9.26 -9.28
CA SER A 112 -11.59 -9.35 -10.60
C SER A 112 -11.33 -10.74 -11.20
N ARG A 113 -12.29 -11.24 -11.96
CA ARG A 113 -12.17 -12.49 -12.73
C ARG A 113 -12.94 -12.41 -14.03
N ASP A 114 -12.58 -13.25 -14.98
CA ASP A 114 -13.37 -13.44 -16.19
C ASP A 114 -14.44 -14.52 -16.00
N GLY A 115 -15.54 -14.42 -16.74
CA GLY A 115 -16.60 -15.45 -16.82
C GLY A 115 -17.68 -15.36 -15.73
N THR A 116 -17.67 -16.25 -14.73
CA THR A 116 -18.78 -16.38 -13.78
C THR A 116 -18.78 -15.30 -12.71
N GLY A 117 -19.97 -14.77 -12.35
CA GLY A 117 -20.17 -13.82 -11.27
C GLY A 117 -19.77 -14.40 -9.89
N TYR A 118 -19.59 -13.55 -8.90
CA TYR A 118 -19.30 -13.96 -7.53
C TYR A 118 -20.56 -14.47 -6.83
N SER A 119 -20.42 -15.52 -6.03
CA SER A 119 -21.49 -16.14 -5.27
C SER A 119 -21.67 -15.52 -3.88
N GLY A 120 -22.78 -15.86 -3.20
CA GLY A 120 -22.99 -15.47 -1.80
C GLY A 120 -21.87 -15.96 -0.87
N ARG A 121 -21.29 -17.13 -1.13
CA ARG A 121 -20.14 -17.64 -0.38
C ARG A 121 -18.88 -16.80 -0.60
N ASP A 122 -18.67 -16.29 -1.80
CA ASP A 122 -17.56 -15.38 -2.10
C ASP A 122 -17.73 -14.05 -1.33
N LEU A 123 -18.97 -13.56 -1.21
CA LEU A 123 -19.28 -12.36 -0.42
C LEU A 123 -19.06 -12.57 1.09
N GLU A 124 -19.47 -13.72 1.63
CA GLU A 124 -19.19 -14.07 3.03
C GLU A 124 -17.67 -14.10 3.30
N TYR A 125 -16.92 -14.77 2.42
CA TYR A 125 -15.47 -14.82 2.52
C TYR A 125 -14.84 -13.41 2.40
N ALA A 126 -15.31 -12.59 1.47
CA ALA A 126 -14.86 -11.21 1.32
C ALA A 126 -15.10 -10.39 2.59
N GLY A 127 -16.23 -10.61 3.29
CA GLY A 127 -16.53 -9.97 4.57
C GLY A 127 -15.51 -10.34 5.67
N LEU A 128 -15.15 -11.61 5.76
CA LEU A 128 -14.13 -12.10 6.70
C LEU A 128 -12.75 -11.55 6.35
N ALA A 129 -12.36 -11.62 5.08
CA ALA A 129 -11.08 -11.11 4.60
C ALA A 129 -10.96 -9.59 4.84
N ARG A 130 -12.04 -8.82 4.60
CA ARG A 130 -12.09 -7.39 4.88
C ARG A 130 -11.82 -7.10 6.36
N SER A 131 -12.48 -7.82 7.27
CA SER A 131 -12.31 -7.64 8.71
C SER A 131 -10.86 -7.90 9.16
N LEU A 132 -10.21 -8.89 8.57
CA LEU A 132 -8.79 -9.17 8.81
C LEU A 132 -7.91 -8.04 8.28
N LEU A 133 -8.16 -7.55 7.06
CA LEU A 133 -7.42 -6.44 6.47
C LEU A 133 -7.57 -5.15 7.28
N ASP A 134 -8.78 -4.82 7.74
CA ASP A 134 -9.02 -3.68 8.64
C ASP A 134 -8.18 -3.79 9.93
N THR A 135 -8.06 -5.00 10.48
CA THR A 135 -7.25 -5.25 11.69
C THR A 135 -5.77 -5.02 11.39
N VAL A 136 -5.26 -5.53 10.28
CA VAL A 136 -3.86 -5.30 9.84
C VAL A 136 -3.60 -3.81 9.65
N GLU A 137 -4.48 -3.09 8.94
CA GLU A 137 -4.35 -1.65 8.74
C GLU A 137 -4.41 -0.84 10.06
N ALA A 138 -5.27 -1.25 10.99
CA ALA A 138 -5.33 -0.61 12.31
C ALA A 138 -4.00 -0.79 13.06
N HIS A 139 -3.38 -1.97 12.98
CA HIS A 139 -2.06 -2.22 13.55
C HIS A 139 -0.97 -1.43 12.83
N GLU A 140 -1.00 -1.37 11.52
CA GLU A 140 -0.07 -0.53 10.75
C GLU A 140 -0.22 0.94 11.13
N LYS A 141 -1.45 1.47 11.22
CA LYS A 141 -1.69 2.85 11.66
C LYS A 141 -1.16 3.12 13.07
N VAL A 142 -1.29 2.19 14.00
CA VAL A 142 -0.70 2.30 15.33
C VAL A 142 0.84 2.25 15.27
N LEU A 143 1.41 1.41 14.43
CA LEU A 143 2.87 1.35 14.21
C LEU A 143 3.39 2.58 13.44
N PHE A 144 2.57 3.19 12.56
CA PHE A 144 2.90 4.37 11.75
C PHE A 144 2.31 5.68 12.30
N SER A 145 1.52 5.68 13.37
CA SER A 145 1.14 6.87 14.14
C SER A 145 2.26 7.38 15.07
N LEU A 146 3.40 6.69 15.07
CA LEU A 146 4.68 7.34 15.26
C LEU A 146 4.79 8.45 14.17
N PRO A 147 5.28 9.66 14.52
CA PRO A 147 5.33 10.80 13.59
C PRO A 147 5.81 10.35 12.22
N ALA A 148 5.10 10.75 11.18
CA ALA A 148 5.39 10.33 9.79
C ALA A 148 6.88 10.52 9.53
N LEU A 149 7.62 9.40 9.45
CA LEU A 149 9.04 9.48 9.15
C LEU A 149 9.15 10.00 7.71
N ALA A 150 10.00 10.99 7.49
CA ALA A 150 10.24 11.52 6.15
C ALA A 150 10.55 10.39 5.16
N ASP A 151 10.07 10.52 3.93
CA ASP A 151 10.33 9.51 2.91
C ASP A 151 11.84 9.42 2.65
N PRO A 152 12.47 8.26 2.89
CA PRO A 152 13.89 8.08 2.59
C PRO A 152 14.25 8.42 1.13
N ALA A 153 13.30 8.35 0.22
CA ALA A 153 13.49 8.70 -1.19
C ALA A 153 13.80 10.19 -1.40
N GLU A 154 13.28 11.10 -0.57
CA GLU A 154 13.61 12.53 -0.63
C GLU A 154 15.11 12.78 -0.44
N PHE A 155 15.76 11.96 0.40
CA PHE A 155 17.19 12.02 0.67
C PHE A 155 18.02 11.05 -0.18
N ARG A 156 17.40 10.37 -1.16
CA ARG A 156 18.01 9.30 -1.97
C ARG A 156 18.63 8.17 -1.12
N ILE A 157 18.08 7.92 0.07
CA ILE A 157 18.53 6.85 0.96
C ILE A 157 17.94 5.54 0.46
N THR A 158 18.80 4.57 0.17
CA THR A 158 18.36 3.24 -0.28
C THR A 158 17.81 2.41 0.87
N LEU A 159 17.01 1.37 0.56
CA LEU A 159 16.50 0.41 1.56
C LEU A 159 17.62 -0.21 2.41
N ARG A 160 18.78 -0.49 1.81
CA ARG A 160 19.94 -1.05 2.54
C ARG A 160 20.57 -0.02 3.49
N GLU A 161 20.71 1.22 3.06
CA GLU A 161 21.20 2.30 3.91
C GLU A 161 20.23 2.60 5.06
N MET A 162 18.92 2.54 4.80
CA MET A 162 17.90 2.68 5.84
C MET A 162 17.94 1.53 6.84
N ALA A 163 18.11 0.28 6.39
CA ALA A 163 18.27 -0.86 7.28
C ALA A 163 19.52 -0.71 8.18
N VAL A 164 20.63 -0.25 7.61
CA VAL A 164 21.87 0.03 8.37
C VAL A 164 21.62 1.16 9.37
N LEU A 165 20.94 2.25 9.00
CA LEU A 165 20.61 3.37 9.88
C LEU A 165 19.78 2.93 11.10
N LYS A 166 18.75 2.12 10.88
CA LYS A 166 17.92 1.54 11.95
C LYS A 166 18.74 0.70 12.92
N LEU A 167 19.60 -0.19 12.41
CA LEU A 167 20.44 -1.03 13.26
C LEU A 167 21.54 -0.23 13.98
N LEU A 168 22.03 0.86 13.40
CA LEU A 168 22.87 1.83 14.09
C LEU A 168 22.11 2.50 15.24
N SER A 169 20.85 2.89 15.07
CA SER A 169 20.06 3.50 16.14
C SER A 169 19.77 2.55 17.30
N GLU A 170 19.76 1.24 17.05
CA GLU A 170 19.66 0.18 18.06
C GLU A 170 20.97 -0.08 18.81
N GLY A 171 22.04 0.65 18.52
CA GLY A 171 23.31 0.50 19.19
C GLY A 171 24.28 -0.54 18.58
N LEU A 172 23.93 -1.22 17.48
CA LEU A 172 24.72 -2.28 16.93
C LEU A 172 26.03 -1.76 16.31
N THR A 173 27.08 -2.60 16.39
CA THR A 173 28.36 -2.41 15.69
C THR A 173 28.27 -2.82 14.23
N ALA A 174 29.20 -2.38 13.38
CA ALA A 174 29.22 -2.78 11.97
C ALA A 174 29.33 -4.31 11.79
N TYR A 175 30.06 -4.98 12.65
CA TYR A 175 30.16 -6.45 12.68
C TYR A 175 28.79 -7.10 12.99
N ALA A 176 28.09 -6.63 14.03
CA ALA A 176 26.77 -7.14 14.41
C ALA A 176 25.73 -6.89 13.33
N ILE A 177 25.76 -5.71 12.70
CA ILE A 177 24.90 -5.36 11.57
C ILE A 177 25.17 -6.29 10.38
N GLY A 178 26.45 -6.54 10.07
CA GLY A 178 26.83 -7.46 9.00
C GLY A 178 26.26 -8.85 9.20
N ARG A 179 26.35 -9.39 10.41
CA ARG A 179 25.74 -10.67 10.77
C ARG A 179 24.22 -10.67 10.60
N ARG A 180 23.55 -9.60 11.08
CA ARG A 180 22.08 -9.50 11.03
C ARG A 180 21.53 -9.33 9.62
N LEU A 181 22.28 -8.66 8.74
CA LEU A 181 21.90 -8.43 7.35
C LEU A 181 22.48 -9.46 6.37
N ASN A 182 23.25 -10.44 6.88
CA ASN A 182 23.98 -11.46 6.11
C ASN A 182 24.88 -10.84 5.03
N ILE A 183 25.67 -9.84 5.40
CA ILE A 183 26.66 -9.17 4.54
C ILE A 183 27.99 -8.99 5.30
N LYS A 184 29.09 -8.77 4.57
CA LYS A 184 30.40 -8.54 5.18
C LYS A 184 30.42 -7.19 5.90
N GLU A 185 31.19 -7.08 6.99
CA GLU A 185 31.41 -5.83 7.73
C GLU A 185 31.88 -4.68 6.82
N ALA A 186 32.79 -4.97 5.89
CA ALA A 186 33.25 -4.00 4.90
C ALA A 186 32.08 -3.42 4.06
N THR A 187 31.08 -4.24 3.73
CA THR A 187 29.88 -3.82 3.01
C THR A 187 29.02 -2.91 3.89
N VAL A 188 28.87 -3.21 5.19
CA VAL A 188 28.19 -2.34 6.14
C VAL A 188 28.87 -0.99 6.23
N ASN A 189 30.21 -0.95 6.34
CA ASN A 189 30.97 0.29 6.38
C ASN A 189 30.76 1.11 5.10
N LYS A 190 30.70 0.48 3.94
CA LYS A 190 30.37 1.17 2.68
C LYS A 190 28.98 1.79 2.68
N HIS A 191 27.98 1.08 3.20
CA HIS A 191 26.65 1.63 3.36
C HIS A 191 26.59 2.80 4.35
N LYS A 192 27.36 2.73 5.46
CA LYS A 192 27.52 3.83 6.42
C LYS A 192 28.12 5.07 5.78
N GLU A 193 29.22 4.93 5.05
CA GLU A 193 29.86 6.04 4.33
C GLU A 193 28.90 6.72 3.36
N ASN A 194 28.18 5.95 2.55
CA ASN A 194 27.20 6.46 1.62
C ASN A 194 26.06 7.19 2.35
N LEU A 195 25.54 6.60 3.43
CA LEU A 195 24.51 7.18 4.28
C LEU A 195 24.98 8.52 4.89
N TYR A 196 26.17 8.56 5.49
CA TYR A 196 26.71 9.77 6.10
C TYR A 196 26.89 10.89 5.09
N ARG A 197 27.39 10.57 3.91
CA ARG A 197 27.50 11.52 2.79
C ARG A 197 26.12 12.08 2.37
N LYS A 198 25.09 11.24 2.28
CA LYS A 198 23.73 11.65 1.92
C LYS A 198 23.07 12.51 2.99
N LEU A 199 23.36 12.24 4.27
CA LEU A 199 22.88 13.04 5.39
C LEU A 199 23.72 14.30 5.65
N GLY A 200 24.87 14.46 4.97
CA GLY A 200 25.78 15.60 5.16
C GLY A 200 26.47 15.58 6.52
N VAL A 201 26.84 14.39 7.04
CA VAL A 201 27.44 14.20 8.37
C VAL A 201 28.67 13.29 8.30
N HIS A 202 29.47 13.26 9.36
CA HIS A 202 30.76 12.55 9.36
C HIS A 202 30.85 11.42 10.42
N ASP A 203 29.94 11.38 11.37
CA ASP A 203 29.96 10.39 12.45
C ASP A 203 28.56 9.84 12.76
N ARG A 204 28.54 8.77 13.61
CA ARG A 204 27.32 8.08 13.98
C ARG A 204 26.35 8.97 14.78
N VAL A 205 26.88 9.75 15.73
CA VAL A 205 26.03 10.56 16.61
C VAL A 205 25.29 11.61 15.79
N MET A 206 26.04 12.32 14.93
CA MET A 206 25.48 13.32 14.02
C MET A 206 24.51 12.68 13.01
N ALA A 207 24.81 11.47 12.52
CA ALA A 207 23.91 10.74 11.62
C ALA A 207 22.56 10.42 12.28
N LEU A 208 22.58 9.93 13.51
CA LEU A 208 21.35 9.62 14.25
C LEU A 208 20.56 10.89 14.61
N ARG A 209 21.23 11.96 15.06
CA ARG A 209 20.58 13.25 15.31
C ARG A 209 19.96 13.82 14.04
N ARG A 210 20.68 13.81 12.94
CA ARG A 210 20.21 14.31 11.64
C ARG A 210 19.05 13.47 11.12
N ALA A 211 19.14 12.14 11.23
CA ALA A 211 18.06 11.24 10.84
C ALA A 211 16.79 11.48 11.65
N ARG A 212 16.88 11.75 12.96
CA ARG A 212 15.74 12.13 13.78
C ARG A 212 15.16 13.50 13.42
N SER A 213 16.00 14.49 13.18
CA SER A 213 15.54 15.84 12.76
C SER A 213 14.89 15.86 11.38
N LEU A 214 15.10 14.83 10.58
CA LEU A 214 14.50 14.60 9.26
C LEU A 214 13.38 13.57 9.31
N ASP A 215 12.92 13.18 10.50
CA ASP A 215 11.90 12.16 10.72
C ASP A 215 12.18 10.80 10.02
N LEU A 216 13.45 10.49 9.75
CA LEU A 216 13.88 9.19 9.23
C LEU A 216 14.00 8.12 10.33
N LEU A 217 14.08 8.53 11.59
CA LEU A 217 14.08 7.69 12.78
C LEU A 217 13.12 8.26 13.82
N PRO A 218 12.50 7.41 14.65
CA PRO A 218 11.68 7.90 15.76
C PRO A 218 12.54 8.74 16.72
N ALA A 219 11.90 9.72 17.38
CA ALA A 219 12.52 10.49 18.46
C ALA A 219 13.02 9.53 19.57
N ASP A 220 14.09 9.90 20.26
CA ASP A 220 14.50 9.14 21.44
C ASP A 220 13.33 9.08 22.43
N ARG A 221 13.01 7.88 22.93
CA ARG A 221 12.19 7.78 24.11
C ARG A 221 12.94 8.53 25.22
N ALA A 222 12.39 9.64 25.66
CA ALA A 222 12.86 10.29 26.87
C ALA A 222 12.94 9.21 27.97
N ASP A 223 14.11 9.07 28.57
CA ASP A 223 14.32 8.17 29.70
C ASP A 223 13.39 8.65 30.82
N PRO A 224 12.50 7.78 31.36
CA PRO A 224 11.57 8.19 32.41
C PRO A 224 12.26 8.56 33.75
N SER A 225 13.60 8.65 33.77
CA SER A 225 14.39 8.98 34.96
C SER A 225 14.67 10.48 35.13
N ASP A 226 14.20 11.38 34.24
CA ASP A 226 14.38 12.83 34.37
C ASP A 226 13.09 13.60 34.72
N ALA A 227 12.19 12.96 35.50
CA ALA A 227 11.00 13.58 36.09
C ALA A 227 11.02 13.50 37.61
#